data_6f22eb2f2a43bd4f9f4cd9742e971e63
#
_entry.id   6f22eb2f2a43bd4f9f4cd9742e971e63
#
_cell.length_a   1.000
_cell.length_b   1.000
_cell.length_c   1.000
_cell.angle_alpha   90.00
_cell.angle_beta   90.00
_cell.angle_gamma   90.00
#
_symmetry.space_group_name_H-M   'P 1'
#
loop_
_entity.id
_entity.type
_entity.pdbx_description
1 polymer ?
#
loop_
_entity_poly.entity_id
_entity_poly.type
_entity_poly.pdbx_seq_one_letter_code
_entity_poly.pdbx_strand_id
1 'polypeptide(L)'
;MQEVSVIIPNYNGMAYLEGVLSSLEQQEFQNFETILVDNGSSDGSVAFTMGNYPWVHIIELPDNFGFSRAVNEGIYAARAPYVLLLNNDTEVKEDFVEEM
;
A
#
# COMPACT_ATOMS: atom_id res chain seq x y z
N MET A 1 15.82 -7.85 7.11
CA MET A 1 14.49 -7.68 7.74
C MET A 1 14.02 -6.24 7.56
N GLN A 2 12.79 -6.07 7.15
CA GLN A 2 12.22 -4.73 6.97
C GLN A 2 11.73 -4.16 8.28
N GLU A 3 11.91 -2.84 8.46
CA GLU A 3 11.54 -2.17 9.70
C GLU A 3 10.13 -1.62 9.69
N VAL A 4 9.59 -1.31 8.52
CA VAL A 4 8.27 -0.66 8.39
C VAL A 4 7.40 -1.42 7.42
N SER A 5 6.15 -1.63 7.79
CA SER A 5 5.13 -2.14 6.88
C SER A 5 4.22 -0.98 6.51
N VAL A 6 4.23 -0.60 5.23
CA VAL A 6 3.37 0.47 4.71
C VAL A 6 2.09 -0.17 4.22
N ILE A 7 0.97 0.23 4.79
CA ILE A 7 -0.34 -0.34 4.47
C ILE A 7 -1.16 0.67 3.70
N ILE A 8 -1.62 0.29 2.50
CA ILE A 8 -2.41 1.14 1.63
C ILE A 8 -3.76 0.46 1.37
N PRO A 9 -4.82 0.89 2.05
CA PRO A 9 -6.15 0.41 1.71
C PRO A 9 -6.60 1.03 0.39
N ASN A 10 -7.19 0.24 -0.49
CA ASN A 10 -7.61 0.69 -1.80
C ASN A 10 -9.00 0.19 -2.16
N TYR A 11 -9.85 1.08 -2.66
CA TYR A 11 -11.11 0.72 -3.27
C TYR A 11 -11.33 1.64 -4.47
N ASN A 12 -11.26 1.07 -5.68
CA ASN A 12 -11.41 1.80 -6.93
C ASN A 12 -10.55 3.07 -7.00
N GLY A 13 -9.31 2.96 -6.51
CA GLY A 13 -8.38 4.08 -6.42
C GLY A 13 -7.36 4.13 -7.54
N MET A 14 -7.66 3.57 -8.70
CA MET A 14 -6.75 3.51 -9.85
C MET A 14 -6.14 4.87 -10.17
N ALA A 15 -6.93 5.94 -10.08
CA ALA A 15 -6.48 7.29 -10.41
C ALA A 15 -5.34 7.78 -9.52
N TYR A 16 -5.20 7.21 -8.32
CA TYR A 16 -4.22 7.67 -7.33
C TYR A 16 -3.07 6.71 -7.12
N LEU A 17 -3.22 5.45 -7.49
CA LEU A 17 -2.24 4.41 -7.19
C LEU A 17 -0.87 4.69 -7.78
N GLU A 18 -0.81 5.16 -9.01
CA GLU A 18 0.47 5.43 -9.65
C GLU A 18 1.27 6.46 -8.85
N GLY A 19 0.62 7.51 -8.38
CA GLY A 19 1.28 8.55 -7.59
C GLY A 19 1.87 8.02 -6.31
N VAL A 20 1.08 7.29 -5.51
CA VAL A 20 1.54 6.82 -4.21
C VAL A 20 2.59 5.71 -4.36
N LEU A 21 2.41 4.78 -5.30
CA LEU A 21 3.36 3.68 -5.48
C LEU A 21 4.67 4.17 -6.10
N SER A 22 4.59 5.09 -7.05
CA SER A 22 5.78 5.70 -7.63
C SER A 22 6.56 6.48 -6.58
N SER A 23 5.87 7.21 -5.70
CA SER A 23 6.51 7.93 -4.61
C SER A 23 7.24 6.99 -3.66
N LEU A 24 6.64 5.85 -3.34
CA LEU A 24 7.28 4.86 -2.47
C LEU A 24 8.50 4.23 -3.13
N GLU A 25 8.41 3.97 -4.43
CA GLU A 25 9.53 3.40 -5.19
C GLU A 25 10.74 4.31 -5.17
N GLN A 26 10.53 5.61 -5.07
CA GLN A 26 11.58 6.62 -5.10
C GLN A 26 12.10 7.01 -3.70
N GLN A 27 11.62 6.37 -2.64
CA GLN A 27 12.10 6.68 -1.29
C GLN A 27 13.58 6.31 -1.15
N GLU A 28 14.32 7.16 -0.47
CA GLU A 28 15.73 6.89 -0.18
C GLU A 28 15.87 5.72 0.78
N PHE A 29 15.01 5.66 1.79
CA PHE A 29 14.96 4.55 2.72
C PHE A 29 14.12 3.44 2.10
N GLN A 30 14.72 2.28 1.88
CA GLN A 30 14.03 1.16 1.23
C GLN A 30 13.78 -0.02 2.17
N ASN A 31 14.06 0.13 3.45
CA ASN A 31 13.88 -0.96 4.41
C ASN A 31 12.43 -1.05 4.89
N PHE A 32 11.51 -1.13 3.94
CA PHE A 32 10.09 -1.26 4.23
C PHE A 32 9.44 -2.23 3.24
N GLU A 33 8.35 -2.85 3.68
CA GLU A 33 7.47 -3.62 2.79
C GLU A 33 6.22 -2.79 2.52
N THR A 34 5.58 -3.03 1.37
CA THR A 34 4.35 -2.34 1.01
C THR A 34 3.24 -3.36 0.84
N ILE A 35 2.14 -3.14 1.52
CA ILE A 35 0.97 -4.02 1.48
C ILE A 35 -0.21 -3.21 0.97
N LEU A 36 -0.71 -3.57 -0.21
CA LEU A 36 -1.92 -2.97 -0.77
C LEU A 36 -3.10 -3.88 -0.41
N VAL A 37 -4.04 -3.38 0.37
CA VAL A 37 -5.24 -4.15 0.71
C VAL A 37 -6.35 -3.67 -0.20
N ASP A 38 -6.71 -4.48 -1.19
CA ASP A 38 -7.73 -4.14 -2.15
C ASP A 38 -9.10 -4.59 -1.66
N ASN A 39 -9.99 -3.64 -1.52
CA ASN A 39 -11.32 -3.83 -0.92
C ASN A 39 -12.39 -4.17 -1.97
N GLY A 40 -12.05 -5.05 -2.89
CA GLY A 40 -12.99 -5.51 -3.91
C GLY A 40 -13.13 -4.55 -5.09
N SER A 41 -12.03 -3.92 -5.52
CA SER A 41 -12.05 -2.99 -6.64
C SER A 41 -12.43 -3.64 -7.96
N SER A 42 -13.11 -2.88 -8.80
CA SER A 42 -13.49 -3.31 -10.15
C SER A 42 -12.88 -2.44 -11.25
N ASP A 43 -11.97 -1.53 -10.89
CA ASP A 43 -11.41 -0.54 -11.82
C ASP A 43 -10.06 -0.94 -12.44
N GLY A 44 -9.60 -2.17 -12.18
CA GLY A 44 -8.30 -2.62 -12.69
C GLY A 44 -7.13 -2.30 -11.76
N SER A 45 -7.38 -1.79 -10.57
CA SER A 45 -6.33 -1.43 -9.60
C SER A 45 -5.36 -2.56 -9.33
N VAL A 46 -5.86 -3.77 -9.09
CA VAL A 46 -5.03 -4.92 -8.76
C VAL A 46 -4.13 -5.30 -9.93
N ALA A 47 -4.71 -5.41 -11.12
CA ALA A 47 -3.95 -5.78 -12.31
C ALA A 47 -2.87 -4.75 -12.63
N PHE A 48 -3.20 -3.47 -12.50
CA PHE A 48 -2.24 -2.39 -12.70
C PHE A 48 -1.05 -2.51 -11.73
N THR A 49 -1.34 -2.74 -10.46
CA THR A 49 -0.31 -2.86 -9.43
C THR A 49 0.57 -4.07 -9.65
N MET A 50 -0.02 -5.21 -9.98
CA MET A 50 0.73 -6.43 -10.25
C MET A 50 1.68 -6.27 -11.43
N GLY A 51 1.25 -5.57 -12.45
CA GLY A 51 2.04 -5.41 -13.67
C GLY A 51 3.14 -4.36 -13.57
N ASN A 52 2.93 -3.31 -12.79
CA ASN A 52 3.83 -2.17 -12.72
C ASN A 52 4.65 -2.08 -11.44
N TYR A 53 4.16 -2.67 -10.36
CA TYR A 53 4.82 -2.62 -9.05
C TYR A 53 4.84 -4.01 -8.42
N PRO A 54 5.59 -4.96 -9.01
CA PRO A 54 5.57 -6.36 -8.56
C PRO A 54 6.12 -6.58 -7.16
N TRP A 55 6.79 -5.58 -6.59
CA TRP A 55 7.30 -5.65 -5.22
C TRP A 55 6.21 -5.41 -4.17
N VAL A 56 5.02 -4.99 -4.57
CA VAL A 56 3.90 -4.76 -3.63
C VAL A 56 3.24 -6.08 -3.29
N HIS A 57 3.03 -6.31 -2.00
CA HIS A 57 2.24 -7.45 -1.54
C HIS A 57 0.77 -7.06 -1.58
N ILE A 58 -0.03 -7.78 -2.36
CA ILE A 58 -1.45 -7.44 -2.56
C ILE A 58 -2.33 -8.43 -1.83
N ILE A 59 -3.25 -7.90 -1.03
CA ILE A 59 -4.30 -8.67 -0.38
C ILE A 59 -5.61 -8.29 -1.06
N GLU A 60 -6.26 -9.23 -1.70
CA GLU A 60 -7.53 -8.97 -2.39
C GLU A 60 -8.68 -9.45 -1.53
N LEU A 61 -9.51 -8.53 -1.08
CA LEU A 61 -10.75 -8.87 -0.41
C LEU A 61 -11.84 -9.06 -1.45
N PRO A 62 -12.77 -10.00 -1.25
CA PRO A 62 -13.79 -10.29 -2.27
C PRO A 62 -14.87 -9.22 -2.42
N ASP A 63 -14.93 -8.28 -1.48
CA ASP A 63 -15.93 -7.22 -1.50
C ASP A 63 -15.39 -6.04 -0.72
N ASN A 64 -16.11 -4.92 -0.75
CA ASN A 64 -15.77 -3.75 0.05
C ASN A 64 -16.32 -3.93 1.47
N PHE A 65 -15.45 -4.26 2.39
CA PHE A 65 -15.80 -4.45 3.81
C PHE A 65 -15.53 -3.22 4.65
N GLY A 66 -15.23 -2.08 4.02
CA GLY A 66 -14.98 -0.83 4.72
C GLY A 66 -13.51 -0.60 5.04
N PHE A 67 -13.21 0.62 5.40
CA PHE A 67 -11.84 1.08 5.66
C PHE A 67 -11.20 0.33 6.83
N SER A 68 -11.91 0.20 7.93
CA SER A 68 -11.36 -0.45 9.13
C SER A 68 -10.97 -1.90 8.88
N ARG A 69 -11.79 -2.62 8.12
CA ARG A 69 -11.49 -4.02 7.79
C ARG A 69 -10.23 -4.11 6.95
N ALA A 70 -10.11 -3.24 5.94
CA ALA A 70 -8.93 -3.22 5.08
C ALA A 70 -7.66 -2.92 5.88
N VAL A 71 -7.71 -1.93 6.77
CA VAL A 71 -6.57 -1.60 7.62
C VAL A 71 -6.19 -2.78 8.49
N ASN A 72 -7.17 -3.43 9.12
CA ASN A 72 -6.92 -4.56 9.99
C ASN A 72 -6.30 -5.74 9.24
N GLU A 73 -6.75 -6.01 8.03
CA GLU A 73 -6.16 -7.07 7.20
C GLU A 73 -4.70 -6.76 6.88
N GLY A 74 -4.39 -5.51 6.59
CA GLY A 74 -3.02 -5.08 6.34
C GLY A 74 -2.14 -5.23 7.57
N ILE A 75 -2.64 -4.81 8.72
CA ILE A 75 -1.90 -4.93 9.99
C ILE A 75 -1.64 -6.41 10.31
N TYR A 76 -2.63 -7.25 10.08
CA TYR A 76 -2.50 -8.68 10.33
C TYR A 76 -1.39 -9.31 9.49
N ALA A 77 -1.24 -8.84 8.25
CA ALA A 77 -0.23 -9.36 7.33
C ALA A 77 1.14 -8.72 7.51
N ALA A 78 1.22 -7.61 8.24
CA ALA A 78 2.47 -6.87 8.41
C ALA A 78 3.50 -7.72 9.17
N ARG A 79 4.74 -7.67 8.68
CA ARG A 79 5.85 -8.43 9.29
C ARG A 79 6.85 -7.54 10.01
N ALA A 80 6.80 -6.24 9.74
CA ALA A 80 7.73 -5.31 10.33
C ALA A 80 7.27 -4.84 11.72
N PRO A 81 8.18 -4.39 12.57
CA PRO A 81 7.82 -3.90 13.91
C PRO A 81 7.03 -2.59 13.89
N TYR A 82 7.14 -1.80 12.83
CA TYR A 82 6.42 -0.54 12.71
C TYR A 82 5.46 -0.58 11.53
N VAL A 83 4.28 0.02 11.70
CA VAL A 83 3.23 0.05 10.68
C VAL A 83 2.94 1.50 10.36
N LEU A 84 2.93 1.82 9.07
CA LEU A 84 2.54 3.13 8.55
C LEU A 84 1.30 2.98 7.68
N LEU A 85 0.24 3.67 8.04
CA LEU A 85 -0.98 3.70 7.23
C LEU A 85 -0.90 4.86 6.26
N LEU A 86 -1.10 4.58 4.98
CA LEU A 86 -0.98 5.57 3.93
C LEU A 86 -2.21 5.53 3.04
N ASN A 87 -2.89 6.67 2.88
CA ASN A 87 -4.01 6.75 1.95
C ASN A 87 -3.51 6.67 0.52
N ASN A 88 -4.30 6.06 -0.36
CA ASN A 88 -3.89 5.85 -1.75
C ASN A 88 -3.80 7.14 -2.57
N ASP A 89 -4.32 8.25 -2.08
CA ASP A 89 -4.23 9.55 -2.75
C ASP A 89 -3.07 10.41 -2.24
N THR A 90 -2.17 9.84 -1.45
CA THR A 90 -1.05 10.55 -0.85
C THR A 90 0.21 10.41 -1.70
N GLU A 91 0.86 11.54 -1.99
CA GLU A 91 2.20 11.51 -2.56
C GLU A 91 3.18 11.78 -1.43
N VAL A 92 4.18 10.91 -1.30
CA VAL A 92 5.14 11.04 -0.21
C VAL A 92 6.44 11.66 -0.70
N LYS A 93 7.07 12.42 0.18
CA LYS A 93 8.36 13.00 -0.13
C LYS A 93 9.43 11.91 -0.11
N GLU A 94 10.53 12.19 -0.79
CA GLU A 94 11.63 11.26 -0.98
C GLU A 94 12.16 10.66 0.33
N ASP A 95 12.13 11.43 1.40
CA ASP A 95 12.65 11.03 2.70
C ASP A 95 11.55 10.75 3.74
N PHE A 96 10.29 10.61 3.30
CA PHE A 96 9.15 10.48 4.21
C PHE A 96 9.27 9.33 5.19
N VAL A 97 9.58 8.15 4.68
CA VAL A 97 9.65 6.94 5.51
C VAL A 97 10.85 7.01 6.46
N GLU A 98 11.94 7.58 5.99
CA GLU A 98 13.15 7.71 6.78
C GLU A 98 12.96 8.62 7.99
N GLU A 99 12.12 9.64 7.87
CA GLU A 99 11.90 10.63 8.93
C GLU A 99 10.95 10.15 10.03
N MET A 100 10.31 9.00 9.84
CA MET A 100 9.49 8.44 10.89
C MET A 100 10.38 8.00 12.07
#